data_1c5bfeda1c9e05b211951f9b5ba968e5
#
_entry.id   1c5bfeda1c9e05b211951f9b5ba968e5
#
_cell.length_a   1.000
_cell.length_b   1.000
_cell.length_c   1.000
_cell.angle_alpha   90.00
_cell.angle_beta   90.00
_cell.angle_gamma   90.00
#
_symmetry.space_group_name_H-M   'P 1'
#
loop_
_entity.id
_entity.type
_entity.pdbx_description
1 polymer ?
#
loop_
_entity_poly.entity_id
_entity_poly.type
_entity_poly.pdbx_seq_one_letter_code
_entity_poly.pdbx_strand_id
1 'polypeptide(L)'
;MIVVVFNKPDFEYDVHSLLKEFFPQEDVQMYYSCSPDEVEGKNLACTHHEMTDDGVKEFADASQVFKIDYVGDEIAVEWTLNRAGGNNSMTGEMQQDDENDIKTAGESICTKISVDSTDRKETKNRLKLALYSMIEKGTGKSLPWGTLSGIRPTKIAMKCIEDGMSDKETYDYLKETYLASDEKIDLSIGIAKREKALLDKVDYDNGYSLYIGIPFCPSTCAYCSFTSY
;
A
#
# COMPACT_ATOMS: atom_id res chain seq x y z
N MET A 1 16.60 -3.39 7.42
CA MET A 1 15.34 -3.52 8.18
C MET A 1 14.62 -2.18 8.19
N ILE A 2 13.33 -2.15 7.92
CA ILE A 2 12.46 -0.96 7.96
C ILE A 2 11.61 -1.05 9.24
N VAL A 3 11.51 0.05 9.96
CA VAL A 3 10.66 0.18 11.14
C VAL A 3 9.52 1.15 10.82
N VAL A 4 8.31 0.79 11.21
CA VAL A 4 7.14 1.67 11.11
C VAL A 4 6.53 1.85 12.49
N VAL A 5 6.35 3.08 12.91
CA VAL A 5 5.78 3.44 14.22
C VAL A 5 4.44 4.12 14.00
N PHE A 6 3.40 3.61 14.66
CA PHE A 6 2.06 4.16 14.64
C PHE A 6 1.65 4.64 16.03
N ASN A 7 0.92 5.75 16.10
CA ASN A 7 0.21 6.11 17.32
C ASN A 7 -1.21 5.52 17.39
N LYS A 8 -1.69 4.89 16.29
CA LYS A 8 -3.00 4.24 16.21
C LYS A 8 -2.92 3.05 15.25
N PRO A 9 -3.45 1.86 15.61
CA PRO A 9 -3.34 0.64 14.79
C PRO A 9 -4.37 0.63 13.63
N ASP A 10 -4.28 1.62 12.73
CA ASP A 10 -5.12 1.70 11.55
C ASP A 10 -4.27 1.58 10.28
N PHE A 11 -4.78 0.84 9.28
CA PHE A 11 -4.17 0.63 7.96
C PHE A 11 -2.78 -0.03 7.95
N GLU A 12 -2.39 -0.70 9.02
CA GLU A 12 -1.12 -1.40 9.16
C GLU A 12 -0.83 -2.33 7.96
N TYR A 13 -1.78 -3.20 7.62
CA TYR A 13 -1.64 -4.12 6.50
C TYR A 13 -1.40 -3.40 5.17
N ASP A 14 -2.11 -2.31 4.94
CA ASP A 14 -1.99 -1.51 3.72
C ASP A 14 -0.62 -0.83 3.61
N VAL A 15 -0.11 -0.30 4.74
CA VAL A 15 1.24 0.30 4.83
C VAL A 15 2.31 -0.76 4.65
N HIS A 16 2.22 -1.88 5.38
CA HIS A 16 3.16 -3.00 5.26
C HIS A 16 3.24 -3.50 3.82
N SER A 17 2.09 -3.73 3.19
CA SER A 17 2.02 -4.22 1.81
C SER A 17 2.70 -3.27 0.83
N LEU A 18 2.45 -1.97 0.95
CA LEU A 18 3.07 -0.95 0.10
C LEU A 18 4.59 -0.89 0.28
N LEU A 19 5.07 -0.92 1.53
CA LEU A 19 6.50 -0.92 1.83
C LEU A 19 7.19 -2.17 1.28
N LYS A 20 6.56 -3.34 1.39
CA LYS A 20 7.09 -4.60 0.83
C LYS A 20 7.15 -4.59 -0.70
N GLU A 21 6.28 -3.85 -1.38
CA GLU A 21 6.37 -3.67 -2.84
C GLU A 21 7.55 -2.77 -3.24
N PHE A 22 7.82 -1.70 -2.50
CA PHE A 22 8.99 -0.84 -2.74
C PHE A 22 10.32 -1.49 -2.33
N PHE A 23 10.29 -2.23 -1.22
CA PHE A 23 11.47 -2.80 -0.56
C PHE A 23 11.30 -4.31 -0.31
N PRO A 24 11.21 -5.14 -1.36
CA PRO A 24 10.88 -6.57 -1.22
C PRO A 24 11.91 -7.36 -0.40
N GLN A 25 13.16 -6.91 -0.35
CA GLN A 25 14.25 -7.57 0.37
C GLN A 25 14.37 -7.12 1.84
N GLU A 26 13.73 -6.00 2.21
CA GLU A 26 13.79 -5.48 3.56
C GLU A 26 12.77 -6.18 4.46
N ASP A 27 13.17 -6.49 5.69
CA ASP A 27 12.23 -6.84 6.75
C ASP A 27 11.51 -5.59 7.24
N VAL A 28 10.18 -5.67 7.43
CA VAL A 28 9.34 -4.54 7.86
C VAL A 28 8.72 -4.89 9.20
N GLN A 29 9.06 -4.13 10.22
CA GLN A 29 8.57 -4.31 11.59
C GLN A 29 7.66 -3.15 11.98
N MET A 30 6.53 -3.50 12.61
CA MET A 30 5.49 -2.54 13.03
C MET A 30 5.53 -2.36 14.54
N TYR A 31 5.54 -1.10 14.99
CA TYR A 31 5.54 -0.72 16.41
C TYR A 31 4.38 0.24 16.69
N TYR A 32 3.89 0.24 17.91
CA TYR A 32 2.79 1.09 18.36
C TYR A 32 3.18 1.88 19.58
N SER A 33 2.94 3.18 19.52
CA SER A 33 3.08 4.09 20.66
C SER A 33 1.75 4.32 21.41
N CYS A 34 0.71 3.53 21.10
CA CYS A 34 -0.57 3.55 21.78
C CYS A 34 -0.62 2.55 22.94
N SER A 35 -1.58 2.74 23.85
CA SER A 35 -1.76 1.83 24.98
C SER A 35 -2.19 0.42 24.53
N PRO A 36 -1.82 -0.66 25.26
CA PRO A 36 -2.18 -2.04 24.94
C PRO A 36 -3.69 -2.24 24.75
N ASP A 37 -4.52 -1.53 25.53
CA ASP A 37 -5.99 -1.64 25.48
C ASP A 37 -6.58 -1.20 24.12
N GLU A 38 -5.90 -0.33 23.36
CA GLU A 38 -6.34 0.13 22.05
C GLU A 38 -6.00 -0.87 20.92
N VAL A 39 -5.10 -1.80 21.21
CA VAL A 39 -4.63 -2.84 20.28
C VAL A 39 -5.34 -4.16 20.50
N GLU A 40 -5.88 -4.39 21.73
CA GLU A 40 -6.53 -5.64 22.11
C GLU A 40 -7.80 -5.92 21.29
N GLY A 41 -7.85 -7.10 20.67
CA GLY A 41 -8.99 -7.55 19.84
C GLY A 41 -8.91 -7.22 18.35
N LYS A 42 -7.86 -6.55 17.86
CA LYS A 42 -7.61 -6.41 16.42
C LYS A 42 -6.75 -7.55 15.91
N ASN A 43 -7.19 -8.22 14.84
CA ASN A 43 -6.39 -9.19 14.09
C ASN A 43 -5.29 -8.43 13.34
N LEU A 44 -4.18 -8.19 13.99
CA LEU A 44 -3.03 -7.49 13.43
C LEU A 44 -2.14 -8.50 12.71
N ALA A 45 -1.78 -8.22 11.48
CA ALA A 45 -1.09 -9.16 10.59
C ALA A 45 0.41 -9.30 10.87
N CYS A 46 0.96 -8.52 11.81
CA CYS A 46 2.39 -8.42 12.07
C CYS A 46 2.73 -8.61 13.57
N THR A 47 3.97 -8.95 13.85
CA THR A 47 4.48 -9.08 15.23
C THR A 47 4.48 -7.71 15.92
N HIS A 48 3.73 -7.61 17.03
CA HIS A 48 3.65 -6.39 17.83
C HIS A 48 4.84 -6.29 18.78
N HIS A 49 5.46 -5.11 18.79
CA HIS A 49 6.41 -4.74 19.82
C HIS A 49 5.89 -3.45 20.47
N GLU A 50 5.69 -3.49 21.79
CA GLU A 50 5.40 -2.29 22.58
C GLU A 50 6.63 -1.39 22.60
N MET A 51 6.43 -0.08 22.39
CA MET A 51 7.50 0.88 22.62
C MET A 51 7.69 1.08 24.12
N THR A 52 8.91 0.87 24.60
CA THR A 52 9.32 1.32 25.94
C THR A 52 9.62 2.82 25.91
N ASP A 53 9.58 3.51 27.06
CA ASP A 53 9.86 4.95 27.19
C ASP A 53 11.23 5.39 26.59
N ASP A 54 12.15 4.44 26.35
CA ASP A 54 13.44 4.63 25.70
C ASP A 54 13.42 4.43 24.17
N GLY A 55 12.25 4.36 23.54
CA GLY A 55 12.01 3.90 22.15
C GLY A 55 12.80 4.55 21.03
N VAL A 56 13.46 5.68 21.27
CA VAL A 56 14.33 6.34 20.28
C VAL A 56 15.68 5.61 20.13
N LYS A 57 16.12 4.85 21.14
CA LYS A 57 17.40 4.11 21.09
C LYS A 57 17.29 2.74 20.43
N GLU A 58 16.09 2.15 20.38
CA GLU A 58 15.86 0.80 19.85
C GLU A 58 15.94 0.72 18.32
N PHE A 59 15.77 1.83 17.61
CA PHE A 59 15.78 1.85 16.14
C PHE A 59 17.14 2.20 15.51
N ALA A 60 18.21 2.21 16.28
CA ALA A 60 19.56 2.52 15.77
C ALA A 60 20.01 1.56 14.64
N ASP A 61 19.51 0.31 14.65
CA ASP A 61 19.82 -0.71 13.65
C ASP A 61 18.87 -0.68 12.43
N ALA A 62 17.80 0.13 12.46
CA ALA A 62 16.91 0.27 11.33
C ALA A 62 17.57 1.08 10.22
N SER A 63 17.50 0.62 8.98
CA SER A 63 17.96 1.37 7.81
C SER A 63 17.04 2.55 7.50
N GLN A 64 15.75 2.39 7.81
CA GLN A 64 14.70 3.36 7.55
C GLN A 64 13.66 3.31 8.66
N VAL A 65 13.14 4.48 9.05
CA VAL A 65 12.07 4.61 10.04
C VAL A 65 10.93 5.45 9.44
N PHE A 66 9.73 4.89 9.43
CA PHE A 66 8.50 5.60 9.11
C PHE A 66 7.71 5.85 10.39
N LYS A 67 7.29 7.07 10.61
CA LYS A 67 6.40 7.43 11.71
C LYS A 67 5.08 7.93 11.16
N ILE A 68 3.97 7.37 11.63
CA ILE A 68 2.62 7.68 11.16
C ILE A 68 1.78 8.07 12.37
N ASP A 69 1.48 9.35 12.49
CA ASP A 69 0.73 9.93 13.59
C ASP A 69 -0.63 10.44 13.12
N TYR A 70 -1.70 9.89 13.70
CA TYR A 70 -3.07 10.32 13.50
C TYR A 70 -3.43 11.38 14.54
N VAL A 71 -3.78 12.60 14.10
CA VAL A 71 -4.12 13.73 14.97
C VAL A 71 -5.42 14.38 14.46
N GLY A 72 -6.55 14.00 15.04
CA GLY A 72 -7.86 14.46 14.56
C GLY A 72 -8.12 14.02 13.13
N ASP A 73 -8.41 15.00 12.26
CA ASP A 73 -8.62 14.79 10.81
C ASP A 73 -7.34 15.03 9.98
N GLU A 74 -6.18 14.86 10.60
CA GLU A 74 -4.89 14.91 9.91
C GLU A 74 -4.08 13.63 10.20
N ILE A 75 -3.28 13.22 9.20
CA ILE A 75 -2.25 12.19 9.36
C ILE A 75 -0.92 12.84 9.00
N ALA A 76 0.02 12.81 9.95
CA ALA A 76 1.40 13.19 9.72
C ALA A 76 2.23 11.94 9.42
N VAL A 77 3.03 11.99 8.37
CA VAL A 77 3.95 10.91 7.99
C VAL A 77 5.36 11.48 7.94
N GLU A 78 6.27 10.85 8.65
CA GLU A 78 7.69 11.17 8.64
C GLU A 78 8.47 9.92 8.20
N TRP A 79 9.42 10.11 7.31
CA TRP A 79 10.35 9.06 6.86
C TRP A 79 11.78 9.52 7.10
N THR A 80 12.49 8.78 7.91
CA THR A 80 13.91 9.04 8.26
C THR A 80 14.77 7.92 7.69
N LEU A 81 15.86 8.30 7.03
CA LEU A 81 16.90 7.40 6.53
C LEU A 81 18.07 7.38 7.51
N ASN A 82 18.32 6.23 8.15
CA ASN A 82 19.48 6.02 9.00
C ASN A 82 20.64 5.52 8.13
N ARG A 83 21.55 6.39 7.76
CA ARG A 83 22.78 6.00 7.02
C ARG A 83 23.82 5.49 8.01
N ALA A 84 24.03 4.20 8.05
CA ALA A 84 25.26 3.64 8.60
C ALA A 84 26.41 3.97 7.64
N GLY A 85 27.17 5.03 7.93
CA GLY A 85 28.47 5.37 7.38
C GLY A 85 28.64 5.26 5.86
N GLY A 86 28.38 6.33 5.13
CA GLY A 86 28.74 6.41 3.71
C GLY A 86 28.20 7.69 3.06
N ASN A 87 29.13 8.56 2.62
CA ASN A 87 28.86 9.79 1.88
C ASN A 87 28.12 9.51 0.57
N ASN A 88 26.84 9.90 0.49
CA ASN A 88 26.20 10.30 -0.76
C ASN A 88 25.09 11.29 -0.45
N SER A 89 25.30 12.54 -0.81
CA SER A 89 24.32 13.61 -0.71
C SER A 89 23.21 13.40 -1.74
N MET A 90 21.96 13.29 -1.30
CA MET A 90 20.81 13.56 -2.15
C MET A 90 20.72 15.09 -2.30
N THR A 91 21.22 15.62 -3.41
CA THR A 91 20.97 17.01 -3.84
C THR A 91 19.90 16.96 -4.91
N GLY A 92 18.65 17.06 -4.51
CA GLY A 92 17.54 17.40 -5.39
C GLY A 92 17.02 18.77 -4.98
N GLU A 93 17.20 19.79 -5.82
CA GLU A 93 16.57 21.10 -5.64
C GLU A 93 15.05 20.92 -5.82
N MET A 94 14.28 21.41 -4.83
CA MET A 94 12.82 21.33 -4.82
C MET A 94 12.22 22.46 -5.65
N GLN A 95 11.40 22.11 -6.63
CA GLN A 95 10.35 23.00 -7.15
C GLN A 95 9.08 22.78 -6.31
N GLN A 96 8.53 23.91 -5.81
CA GLN A 96 7.24 23.97 -5.14
C GLN A 96 6.14 23.84 -6.17
N ASP A 97 5.26 22.83 -6.03
CA ASP A 97 3.90 22.88 -6.57
C ASP A 97 2.98 21.93 -5.81
N ASP A 98 1.91 22.52 -5.26
CA ASP A 98 0.59 21.99 -4.91
C ASP A 98 0.35 20.89 -3.86
N GLU A 99 -0.40 21.32 -2.84
CA GLU A 99 -1.32 20.63 -1.90
C GLU A 99 -0.81 19.53 -0.93
N ASN A 100 0.35 18.93 -1.14
CA ASN A 100 0.99 18.10 -0.12
C ASN A 100 2.39 18.64 0.15
N ASP A 101 2.53 19.50 1.16
CA ASP A 101 3.83 20.04 1.61
C ASP A 101 4.76 18.91 2.12
N ILE A 102 5.47 18.26 1.21
CA ILE A 102 6.57 17.35 1.56
C ILE A 102 7.79 18.18 1.86
N LYS A 103 8.14 18.32 3.13
CA LYS A 103 9.31 19.05 3.61
C LYS A 103 10.47 18.10 3.84
N THR A 104 11.64 18.44 3.32
CA THR A 104 12.88 17.71 3.61
C THR A 104 13.67 18.49 4.64
N ALA A 105 13.93 17.92 5.80
CA ALA A 105 14.77 18.49 6.84
C ALA A 105 15.92 17.51 7.10
N GLY A 106 17.09 17.74 6.48
CA GLY A 106 18.24 16.88 6.62
C GLY A 106 18.02 15.49 6.03
N GLU A 107 18.00 14.44 6.85
CA GLU A 107 17.79 13.04 6.45
C GLU A 107 16.33 12.59 6.56
N SER A 108 15.41 13.50 6.90
CA SER A 108 13.98 13.19 7.07
C SER A 108 13.12 13.86 6.01
N ILE A 109 12.12 13.15 5.53
CA ILE A 109 11.06 13.64 4.65
C ILE A 109 9.76 13.59 5.43
N CYS A 110 9.02 14.70 5.50
CA CYS A 110 7.76 14.81 6.22
C CYS A 110 6.63 15.25 5.30
N THR A 111 5.42 14.74 5.53
CA THR A 111 4.19 15.22 4.88
C THR A 111 3.03 15.17 5.86
N LYS A 112 2.03 16.05 5.63
CA LYS A 112 0.76 16.02 6.35
C LYS A 112 -0.37 15.94 5.34
N ILE A 113 -1.36 15.14 5.64
CA ILE A 113 -2.55 14.96 4.82
C ILE A 113 -3.78 15.20 5.67
N SER A 114 -4.74 15.97 5.15
CA SER A 114 -6.07 16.06 5.73
C SER A 114 -6.89 14.86 5.29
N VAL A 115 -7.65 14.27 6.20
CA VAL A 115 -8.48 13.10 5.96
C VAL A 115 -9.86 13.29 6.57
N ASP A 116 -10.85 12.63 6.01
CA ASP A 116 -12.14 12.47 6.66
C ASP A 116 -12.11 11.16 7.46
N SER A 117 -12.01 11.26 8.78
CA SER A 117 -11.95 10.10 9.68
C SER A 117 -13.21 9.22 9.60
N THR A 118 -14.32 9.73 9.03
CA THR A 118 -15.56 8.96 8.83
C THR A 118 -15.51 8.13 7.55
N ASP A 119 -14.76 8.55 6.51
CA ASP A 119 -14.52 7.76 5.29
C ASP A 119 -13.20 6.98 5.39
N ARG A 120 -13.30 5.77 5.94
CA ARG A 120 -12.15 4.87 6.10
C ARG A 120 -11.49 4.50 4.76
N LYS A 121 -12.26 4.44 3.66
CA LYS A 121 -11.72 4.08 2.34
C LYS A 121 -10.90 5.22 1.76
N GLU A 122 -11.42 6.42 1.83
CA GLU A 122 -10.71 7.61 1.36
C GLU A 122 -9.45 7.88 2.20
N THR A 123 -9.57 7.84 3.53
CA THR A 123 -8.44 7.97 4.46
C THR A 123 -7.31 7.00 4.11
N LYS A 124 -7.63 5.72 3.89
CA LYS A 124 -6.66 4.72 3.46
C LYS A 124 -5.97 5.09 2.14
N ASN A 125 -6.75 5.49 1.14
CA ASN A 125 -6.20 5.85 -0.17
C ASN A 125 -5.28 7.06 -0.07
N ARG A 126 -5.66 8.10 0.66
CA ARG A 126 -4.82 9.29 0.90
C ARG A 126 -3.52 8.96 1.61
N LEU A 127 -3.57 8.12 2.64
CA LEU A 127 -2.36 7.65 3.34
C LEU A 127 -1.42 6.90 2.39
N LYS A 128 -1.96 5.96 1.59
CA LYS A 128 -1.15 5.21 0.61
C LYS A 128 -0.56 6.11 -0.46
N LEU A 129 -1.30 7.10 -0.96
CA LEU A 129 -0.81 8.09 -1.92
C LEU A 129 0.34 8.93 -1.35
N ALA A 130 0.18 9.40 -0.11
CA ALA A 130 1.22 10.19 0.57
C ALA A 130 2.51 9.39 0.76
N LEU A 131 2.39 8.15 1.27
CA LEU A 131 3.53 7.23 1.43
C LEU A 131 4.19 6.92 0.08
N TYR A 132 3.39 6.60 -0.94
CA TYR A 132 3.90 6.32 -2.28
C TYR A 132 4.70 7.50 -2.83
N SER A 133 4.11 8.70 -2.83
CA SER A 133 4.76 9.91 -3.35
C SER A 133 6.03 10.27 -2.58
N MET A 134 6.03 10.06 -1.26
CA MET A 134 7.19 10.27 -0.41
C MET A 134 8.33 9.31 -0.78
N ILE A 135 8.02 8.00 -0.91
CA ILE A 135 9.02 6.97 -1.23
C ILE A 135 9.52 7.13 -2.67
N GLU A 136 8.62 7.42 -3.62
CA GLU A 136 8.98 7.66 -5.02
C GLU A 136 9.95 8.84 -5.15
N LYS A 137 9.64 9.98 -4.48
CA LYS A 137 10.53 11.16 -4.46
C LYS A 137 11.89 10.87 -3.83
N GLY A 138 11.91 10.11 -2.72
CA GLY A 138 13.16 9.81 -2.01
C GLY A 138 14.01 8.72 -2.66
N THR A 139 13.41 7.79 -3.41
CA THR A 139 14.12 6.65 -4.01
C THR A 139 14.27 6.74 -5.53
N GLY A 140 13.46 7.56 -6.19
CA GLY A 140 13.34 7.59 -7.65
C GLY A 140 12.68 6.34 -8.25
N LYS A 141 12.08 5.46 -7.42
CA LYS A 141 11.41 4.22 -7.86
C LYS A 141 9.91 4.45 -7.96
N SER A 142 9.30 4.01 -9.05
CA SER A 142 7.85 3.91 -9.20
C SER A 142 7.42 2.45 -9.30
N LEU A 143 6.21 2.15 -8.84
CA LEU A 143 5.62 0.82 -8.95
C LEU A 143 4.64 0.78 -10.13
N PRO A 144 4.67 -0.26 -10.98
CA PRO A 144 3.79 -0.34 -12.16
C PRO A 144 2.30 -0.30 -11.83
N TRP A 145 1.91 -0.83 -10.67
CA TRP A 145 0.53 -0.82 -10.18
C TRP A 145 0.22 0.35 -9.22
N GLY A 146 1.18 1.28 -9.04
CA GLY A 146 1.04 2.40 -8.11
C GLY A 146 0.77 1.94 -6.68
N THR A 147 -0.29 2.47 -6.07
CA THR A 147 -0.71 2.09 -4.71
C THR A 147 -1.60 0.83 -4.66
N LEU A 148 -1.88 0.20 -5.80
CA LEU A 148 -2.68 -1.03 -5.84
C LEU A 148 -1.84 -2.21 -5.35
N SER A 149 -2.09 -2.61 -4.11
CA SER A 149 -1.58 -3.84 -3.52
C SER A 149 -2.71 -4.85 -3.49
N GLY A 150 -2.66 -5.88 -4.30
CA GLY A 150 -3.71 -6.89 -4.29
C GLY A 150 -3.66 -7.85 -5.47
N ILE A 151 -4.36 -8.97 -5.33
CA ILE A 151 -4.28 -10.09 -6.26
C ILE A 151 -5.07 -9.84 -7.56
N ARG A 152 -6.00 -8.86 -7.56
CA ARG A 152 -6.94 -8.69 -8.67
C ARG A 152 -7.22 -7.20 -8.97
N PRO A 153 -6.23 -6.44 -9.46
CA PRO A 153 -6.38 -5.00 -9.74
C PRO A 153 -7.43 -4.72 -10.84
N THR A 154 -7.63 -5.63 -11.78
CA THR A 154 -8.66 -5.54 -12.84
C THR A 154 -10.09 -5.47 -12.32
N LYS A 155 -10.34 -5.87 -11.05
CA LYS A 155 -11.66 -5.77 -10.42
C LYS A 155 -12.14 -4.31 -10.30
N ILE A 156 -11.23 -3.37 -10.18
CA ILE A 156 -11.57 -1.94 -10.09
C ILE A 156 -12.02 -1.43 -11.46
N ALA A 157 -11.27 -1.75 -12.52
CA ALA A 157 -11.66 -1.41 -13.89
C ALA A 157 -13.02 -2.06 -14.28
N MET A 158 -13.26 -3.31 -13.87
CA MET A 158 -14.54 -3.98 -14.08
C MET A 158 -15.67 -3.20 -13.43
N LYS A 159 -15.50 -2.79 -12.16
CA LYS A 159 -16.52 -2.01 -11.46
C LYS A 159 -16.79 -0.66 -12.14
N CYS A 160 -15.77 0.05 -12.59
CA CYS A 160 -15.94 1.30 -13.34
C CYS A 160 -16.78 1.08 -14.61
N ILE A 161 -16.52 -0.01 -15.35
CA ILE A 161 -17.27 -0.35 -16.55
C ILE A 161 -18.72 -0.73 -16.21
N GLU A 162 -18.96 -1.47 -15.13
CA GLU A 162 -20.30 -1.81 -14.64
C GLU A 162 -21.07 -0.57 -14.18
N ASP A 163 -20.40 0.39 -13.57
CA ASP A 163 -20.97 1.69 -13.16
C ASP A 163 -21.18 2.64 -14.38
N GLY A 164 -20.85 2.21 -15.60
CA GLY A 164 -21.11 2.94 -16.85
C GLY A 164 -20.04 3.98 -17.21
N MET A 165 -18.89 3.96 -16.56
CA MET A 165 -17.78 4.86 -16.89
C MET A 165 -17.20 4.54 -18.28
N SER A 166 -16.83 5.58 -19.01
CA SER A 166 -16.07 5.44 -20.27
C SER A 166 -14.64 4.96 -19.99
N ASP A 167 -13.95 4.51 -21.04
CA ASP A 167 -12.54 4.13 -20.94
C ASP A 167 -11.67 5.26 -20.39
N LYS A 168 -11.94 6.49 -20.85
CA LYS A 168 -11.19 7.66 -20.42
C LYS A 168 -11.42 7.96 -18.94
N GLU A 169 -12.67 7.94 -18.48
CA GLU A 169 -13.00 8.16 -17.07
C GLU A 169 -12.40 7.06 -16.20
N THR A 170 -12.43 5.80 -16.66
CA THR A 170 -11.78 4.69 -15.94
C THR A 170 -10.27 4.85 -15.89
N TYR A 171 -9.66 5.30 -17.00
CA TYR A 171 -8.24 5.58 -17.07
C TYR A 171 -7.85 6.69 -16.10
N ASP A 172 -8.51 7.86 -16.18
CA ASP A 172 -8.26 9.01 -15.32
C ASP A 172 -8.42 8.62 -13.83
N TYR A 173 -9.48 7.89 -13.49
CA TYR A 173 -9.72 7.39 -12.13
C TYR A 173 -8.59 6.49 -11.60
N LEU A 174 -8.14 5.51 -12.42
CA LEU A 174 -7.06 4.61 -12.01
C LEU A 174 -5.71 5.35 -11.90
N LYS A 175 -5.50 6.35 -12.76
CA LYS A 175 -4.29 7.16 -12.76
C LYS A 175 -4.21 8.07 -11.54
N GLU A 176 -5.27 8.80 -11.25
CA GLU A 176 -5.32 9.78 -10.17
C GLU A 176 -5.45 9.14 -8.78
N THR A 177 -6.29 8.10 -8.67
CA THR A 177 -6.56 7.47 -7.38
C THR A 177 -5.47 6.50 -6.95
N TYR A 178 -4.82 5.82 -7.91
CA TYR A 178 -3.90 4.72 -7.58
C TYR A 178 -2.50 4.90 -8.13
N LEU A 179 -2.23 5.93 -8.93
CA LEU A 179 -0.93 6.18 -9.58
C LEU A 179 -0.45 4.98 -10.42
N ALA A 180 -1.36 4.20 -10.97
CA ALA A 180 -1.00 3.07 -11.83
C ALA A 180 -0.36 3.57 -13.14
N SER A 181 0.57 2.79 -13.71
CA SER A 181 1.18 3.11 -14.98
C SER A 181 0.19 2.96 -16.13
N ASP A 182 0.42 3.72 -17.20
CA ASP A 182 -0.45 3.71 -18.39
C ASP A 182 -0.61 2.30 -18.95
N GLU A 183 0.50 1.54 -19.03
CA GLU A 183 0.50 0.13 -19.46
C GLU A 183 -0.44 -0.74 -18.60
N LYS A 184 -0.41 -0.56 -17.28
CA LYS A 184 -1.24 -1.37 -16.35
C LYS A 184 -2.70 -0.95 -16.34
N ILE A 185 -2.96 0.32 -16.58
CA ILE A 185 -4.32 0.84 -16.74
C ILE A 185 -4.93 0.27 -18.02
N ASP A 186 -4.24 0.38 -19.16
CA ASP A 186 -4.72 -0.15 -20.45
C ASP A 186 -4.95 -1.67 -20.38
N LEU A 187 -4.01 -2.39 -19.75
CA LEU A 187 -4.15 -3.82 -19.50
C LEU A 187 -5.40 -4.12 -18.67
N SER A 188 -5.64 -3.38 -17.59
CA SER A 188 -6.78 -3.58 -16.71
C SER A 188 -8.11 -3.35 -17.40
N ILE A 189 -8.23 -2.27 -18.17
CA ILE A 189 -9.43 -1.95 -18.96
C ILE A 189 -9.67 -3.04 -20.03
N GLY A 190 -8.61 -3.43 -20.75
CA GLY A 190 -8.70 -4.47 -21.77
C GLY A 190 -9.14 -5.82 -21.22
N ILE A 191 -8.61 -6.24 -20.06
CA ILE A 191 -9.02 -7.47 -19.38
C ILE A 191 -10.46 -7.37 -18.90
N ALA A 192 -10.84 -6.27 -18.23
CA ALA A 192 -12.18 -6.06 -17.70
C ALA A 192 -13.26 -6.12 -18.80
N LYS A 193 -13.00 -5.50 -19.95
CA LYS A 193 -13.90 -5.59 -21.11
C LYS A 193 -14.08 -7.01 -21.63
N ARG A 194 -12.99 -7.77 -21.74
CA ARG A 194 -13.05 -9.18 -22.18
C ARG A 194 -13.79 -10.04 -21.17
N GLU A 195 -13.51 -9.86 -19.88
CA GLU A 195 -14.19 -10.56 -18.79
C GLU A 195 -15.70 -10.27 -18.82
N LYS A 196 -16.08 -8.98 -18.94
CA LYS A 196 -17.49 -8.58 -19.06
C LYS A 196 -18.17 -9.22 -20.28
N ALA A 197 -17.56 -9.16 -21.45
CA ALA A 197 -18.11 -9.75 -22.67
C ALA A 197 -18.29 -11.29 -22.59
N LEU A 198 -17.52 -11.97 -21.74
CA LEU A 198 -17.70 -13.40 -21.46
C LEU A 198 -18.81 -13.62 -20.43
N LEU A 199 -18.84 -12.83 -19.36
CA LEU A 199 -19.85 -12.94 -18.31
C LEU A 199 -21.25 -12.61 -18.80
N ASP A 200 -21.40 -11.63 -19.70
CA ASP A 200 -22.67 -11.26 -20.32
C ASP A 200 -23.31 -12.41 -21.13
N LYS A 201 -22.55 -13.47 -21.44
CA LYS A 201 -23.05 -14.68 -22.12
C LYS A 201 -23.49 -15.77 -21.15
N VAL A 202 -23.25 -15.61 -19.87
CA VAL A 202 -23.53 -16.60 -18.83
C VAL A 202 -24.66 -16.08 -17.97
N ASP A 203 -25.77 -16.80 -17.92
CA ASP A 203 -26.86 -16.52 -16.98
C ASP A 203 -26.46 -17.03 -15.58
N TYR A 204 -25.69 -16.21 -14.84
CA TYR A 204 -25.25 -16.59 -13.50
C TYR A 204 -26.25 -16.17 -12.41
N ASP A 205 -27.27 -15.39 -12.73
CA ASP A 205 -28.35 -15.07 -11.78
C ASP A 205 -29.28 -16.26 -11.57
N ASN A 206 -29.50 -17.08 -12.62
CA ASN A 206 -30.36 -18.27 -12.56
C ASN A 206 -29.56 -19.58 -12.74
N GLY A 207 -28.28 -19.48 -13.03
CA GLY A 207 -27.40 -20.60 -13.24
C GLY A 207 -26.59 -20.99 -11.98
N TYR A 208 -25.72 -21.97 -12.14
CA TYR A 208 -24.74 -22.35 -11.13
C TYR A 208 -23.41 -22.72 -11.78
N SER A 209 -22.32 -22.52 -11.02
CA SER A 209 -21.00 -23.00 -11.42
C SER A 209 -20.64 -24.26 -10.61
N LEU A 210 -20.24 -25.32 -11.30
CA LEU A 210 -19.75 -26.53 -10.69
C LEU A 210 -18.23 -26.56 -10.77
N TYR A 211 -17.56 -26.53 -9.62
CA TYR A 211 -16.12 -26.75 -9.51
C TYR A 211 -15.83 -28.16 -9.04
N ILE A 212 -15.08 -28.92 -9.83
CA ILE A 212 -14.63 -30.26 -9.48
C ILE A 212 -13.12 -30.19 -9.25
N GLY A 213 -12.73 -30.25 -7.98
CA GLY A 213 -11.32 -30.25 -7.56
C GLY A 213 -10.84 -31.67 -7.26
N ILE A 214 -9.65 -32.03 -7.75
CA ILE A 214 -8.95 -33.25 -7.38
C ILE A 214 -7.81 -32.88 -6.43
N PRO A 215 -7.94 -33.13 -5.10
CA PRO A 215 -6.97 -32.66 -4.11
C PRO A 215 -5.70 -33.52 -4.04
N PHE A 216 -5.56 -34.48 -4.93
CA PHE A 216 -4.42 -35.41 -4.94
C PHE A 216 -3.51 -35.10 -6.12
N CYS A 217 -2.29 -34.69 -5.82
CA CYS A 217 -1.26 -34.52 -6.82
C CYS A 217 -0.20 -35.63 -6.64
N PRO A 218 0.25 -36.27 -7.74
CA PRO A 218 1.27 -37.32 -7.66
C PRO A 218 2.66 -36.79 -7.26
N SER A 219 2.86 -35.46 -7.36
CA SER A 219 4.07 -34.77 -6.93
C SER A 219 3.76 -33.29 -6.65
N THR A 220 4.56 -32.68 -5.76
CA THR A 220 4.46 -31.25 -5.47
C THR A 220 5.32 -30.44 -6.44
N CYS A 221 4.71 -29.53 -7.17
CA CYS A 221 5.46 -28.56 -8.00
C CYS A 221 6.22 -27.58 -7.11
N ALA A 222 7.41 -27.15 -7.54
CA ALA A 222 8.29 -26.24 -6.78
C ALA A 222 7.65 -24.89 -6.41
N TYR A 223 6.62 -24.48 -7.14
CA TYR A 223 5.87 -23.23 -6.95
C TYR A 223 4.48 -23.42 -6.33
N CYS A 224 4.11 -24.63 -5.93
CA CYS A 224 2.76 -24.95 -5.44
C CYS A 224 2.68 -24.81 -3.93
N SER A 225 1.70 -24.04 -3.44
CA SER A 225 1.39 -23.91 -2.01
C SER A 225 0.31 -24.88 -1.54
N PHE A 226 -0.30 -25.66 -2.45
CA PHE A 226 -1.31 -26.66 -2.08
C PHE A 226 -0.66 -27.91 -1.52
N THR A 227 -1.32 -28.50 -0.53
CA THR A 227 -0.89 -29.78 0.03
C THR A 227 -1.06 -30.89 -1.01
N SER A 228 -0.01 -31.66 -1.26
CA SER A 228 -0.07 -32.89 -2.06
C SER A 228 0.02 -34.11 -1.14
N TYR A 229 -0.74 -35.18 -1.47
CA TYR A 229 -0.85 -36.41 -0.73
C TYR A 229 -0.44 -37.58 -1.61
#